data_4181d2e2facc40a17229fec0f83b2ab6
#
_entry.id   4181d2e2facc40a17229fec0f83b2ab6
#
_cell.length_a   1.000
_cell.length_b   1.000
_cell.length_c   1.000
_cell.angle_alpha   90.00
_cell.angle_beta   90.00
_cell.angle_gamma   90.00
#
_symmetry.space_group_name_H-M   'P 1'
#
loop_
_entity.id
_entity.type
_entity.pdbx_description
1 polymer ?
#
loop_
_entity_poly.entity_id
_entity_poly.type
_entity_poly.pdbx_seq_one_letter_code
_entity_poly.pdbx_strand_id
1 'polypeptide(L)'
;SDLLRCPFHGWTYALDGHLRAQPGRAGFEALPRQELSLLPVPVSERHGMLFVHLGGAAGADVAQFLGPFDDALALLQLGELRLHRRSSLTAAC
;
A
#
# COMPACT_ATOMS: atom_id res chain seq x y z
N SER A 1 -15.02 -10.71 0.31
CA SER A 1 -15.33 -9.53 1.12
C SER A 1 -14.59 -8.34 0.56
N ASP A 2 -15.32 -7.33 0.12
CA ASP A 2 -14.76 -6.13 -0.52
C ASP A 2 -14.49 -5.01 0.50
N LEU A 3 -14.06 -5.42 1.71
CA LEU A 3 -13.83 -4.51 2.82
C LEU A 3 -12.48 -4.81 3.50
N LEU A 4 -11.80 -3.75 3.91
CA LEU A 4 -10.59 -3.79 4.72
C LEU A 4 -10.97 -3.52 6.18
N ARG A 5 -10.78 -4.49 7.06
CA ARG A 5 -11.05 -4.34 8.50
C ARG A 5 -9.75 -4.27 9.28
N CYS A 6 -9.58 -3.18 10.04
CA CYS A 6 -8.45 -3.04 10.95
C CYS A 6 -8.60 -4.05 12.12
N PRO A 7 -7.62 -4.91 12.38
CA PRO A 7 -7.72 -5.90 13.45
C PRO A 7 -7.61 -5.28 14.86
N PHE A 8 -7.14 -4.04 14.97
CA PHE A 8 -6.92 -3.37 16.25
C PHE A 8 -8.25 -2.91 16.89
N HIS A 9 -9.01 -2.02 16.23
CA HIS A 9 -10.29 -1.51 16.77
C HIS A 9 -11.49 -1.81 15.88
N GLY A 10 -11.34 -2.63 14.85
CA GLY A 10 -12.42 -3.07 13.97
C GLY A 10 -12.94 -2.00 13.00
N TRP A 11 -12.25 -0.87 12.85
CA TRP A 11 -12.62 0.11 11.84
C TRP A 11 -12.57 -0.55 10.46
N THR A 12 -13.59 -0.28 9.66
CA THR A 12 -13.78 -0.97 8.39
C THR A 12 -13.86 0.05 7.25
N TYR A 13 -13.09 -0.20 6.21
CA TYR A 13 -12.97 0.66 5.04
C TYR A 13 -13.37 -0.09 3.79
N ALA A 14 -13.93 0.61 2.82
CA ALA A 14 -14.07 0.10 1.46
C ALA A 14 -12.69 0.03 0.77
N LEU A 15 -12.61 -0.67 -0.37
CA LEU A 15 -11.36 -0.78 -1.13
C LEU A 15 -10.87 0.55 -1.71
N ASP A 16 -11.77 1.53 -1.83
CA ASP A 16 -11.45 2.91 -2.22
C ASP A 16 -10.94 3.77 -1.04
N GLY A 17 -10.82 3.21 0.16
CA GLY A 17 -10.32 3.88 1.36
C GLY A 17 -11.38 4.60 2.19
N HIS A 18 -12.63 4.69 1.74
CA HIS A 18 -13.68 5.36 2.52
C HIS A 18 -14.05 4.58 3.78
N LEU A 19 -14.16 5.28 4.92
CA LEU A 19 -14.60 4.70 6.18
C LEU A 19 -16.06 4.24 6.09
N ARG A 20 -16.32 2.95 6.30
CA ARG A 20 -17.65 2.33 6.26
C ARG A 20 -18.25 2.10 7.65
N ALA A 21 -17.46 1.57 8.55
CA ALA A 21 -17.90 1.29 9.92
C ALA A 21 -16.82 1.64 10.94
N GLN A 22 -17.26 2.17 12.05
CA GLN A 22 -16.43 2.63 13.16
C GLN A 22 -17.04 2.19 14.48
N PRO A 23 -16.73 0.99 14.98
CA PRO A 23 -17.08 0.60 16.33
C PRO A 23 -16.46 1.58 17.34
N GLY A 24 -17.19 1.89 18.41
CA GLY A 24 -16.70 2.80 19.45
C GLY A 24 -16.59 4.25 18.99
N ARG A 25 -17.58 4.74 18.26
CA ARG A 25 -17.63 6.12 17.74
C ARG A 25 -17.64 7.21 18.83
N ALA A 26 -17.94 6.85 20.08
CA ALA A 26 -17.86 7.75 21.21
C ALA A 26 -16.47 8.40 21.29
N GLY A 27 -16.41 9.73 21.31
CA GLY A 27 -15.16 10.50 21.25
C GLY A 27 -14.71 10.94 19.86
N PHE A 28 -15.39 10.48 18.80
CA PHE A 28 -15.09 10.87 17.41
C PHE A 28 -16.29 11.55 16.70
N GLU A 29 -17.34 11.88 17.46
CA GLU A 29 -18.58 12.43 16.90
C GLU A 29 -18.38 13.77 16.18
N ALA A 30 -17.41 14.55 16.66
CA ALA A 30 -17.10 15.86 16.11
C ALA A 30 -16.31 15.79 14.78
N LEU A 31 -15.77 14.62 14.42
CA LEU A 31 -14.96 14.48 13.20
C LEU A 31 -15.81 13.97 12.04
N PRO A 32 -15.78 14.63 10.88
CA PRO A 32 -16.41 14.13 9.67
C PRO A 32 -15.83 12.78 9.27
N ARG A 33 -16.68 11.85 8.84
CA ARG A 33 -16.22 10.51 8.40
C ARG A 33 -15.18 10.56 7.27
N GLN A 34 -15.28 11.57 6.41
CA GLN A 34 -14.33 11.74 5.31
C GLN A 34 -12.90 11.95 5.81
N GLU A 35 -12.74 12.71 6.91
CA GLU A 35 -11.42 12.96 7.52
C GLU A 35 -10.84 11.74 8.22
N LEU A 36 -11.67 10.74 8.52
CA LEU A 36 -11.27 9.47 9.12
C LEU A 36 -11.04 8.36 8.09
N SER A 37 -11.18 8.67 6.81
CA SER A 37 -10.90 7.74 5.70
C SER A 37 -9.40 7.56 5.50
N LEU A 38 -9.03 6.48 4.82
CA LEU A 38 -7.63 6.24 4.45
C LEU A 38 -7.16 7.31 3.47
N LEU A 39 -5.94 7.77 3.65
CA LEU A 39 -5.31 8.70 2.71
C LEU A 39 -4.88 7.96 1.44
N PRO A 40 -5.17 8.48 0.24
CA PRO A 40 -4.69 7.89 -0.98
C PRO A 40 -3.17 8.03 -1.08
N VAL A 41 -2.52 6.98 -1.51
CA VAL A 41 -1.08 6.95 -1.73
C VAL A 41 -0.82 6.55 -3.18
N PRO A 42 -0.09 7.35 -3.97
CA PRO A 42 0.28 6.98 -5.33
C PRO A 42 1.05 5.66 -5.37
N VAL A 43 0.63 4.77 -6.24
CA VAL A 43 1.29 3.50 -6.49
C VAL A 43 1.50 3.31 -7.99
N SER A 44 2.63 2.77 -8.36
CA SER A 44 2.96 2.40 -9.75
C SER A 44 3.53 1.00 -9.78
N GLU A 45 3.18 0.24 -10.80
CA GLU A 45 3.82 -1.03 -11.07
C GLU A 45 4.88 -0.85 -12.17
N ARG A 46 6.06 -1.42 -11.96
CA ARG A 46 7.11 -1.47 -12.97
C ARG A 46 8.02 -2.68 -12.76
N HIS A 47 8.29 -3.41 -13.82
CA HIS A 47 9.12 -4.63 -13.79
C HIS A 47 8.66 -5.69 -12.77
N GLY A 48 7.34 -5.82 -12.54
CA GLY A 48 6.78 -6.76 -11.56
C GLY A 48 6.93 -6.34 -10.09
N MET A 49 7.34 -5.08 -9.84
CA MET A 49 7.44 -4.48 -8.51
C MET A 49 6.43 -3.36 -8.33
N LEU A 50 5.94 -3.20 -7.11
CA LEU A 50 5.08 -2.08 -6.72
C LEU A 50 5.91 -0.99 -6.04
N PHE A 51 5.81 0.22 -6.56
CA PHE A 51 6.43 1.42 -6.01
C PHE A 51 5.38 2.30 -5.37
N VAL A 52 5.60 2.69 -4.13
CA VAL A 52 4.70 3.52 -3.34
C VAL A 52 5.38 4.85 -3.02
N HIS A 53 4.72 5.98 -3.32
CA HIS A 53 5.26 7.31 -3.07
C HIS A 53 4.54 7.95 -1.89
N LEU A 54 5.23 8.11 -0.76
CA LEU A 54 4.67 8.68 0.48
C LEU A 54 4.74 10.22 0.55
N GLY A 55 5.37 10.86 -0.42
CA GLY A 55 5.68 12.29 -0.39
C GLY A 55 4.63 13.23 -0.99
N GLY A 56 3.40 12.78 -1.26
CA GLY A 56 2.34 13.65 -1.77
C GLY A 56 1.45 13.02 -2.84
N ALA A 57 0.44 13.80 -3.27
CA ALA A 57 -0.60 13.33 -4.20
C ALA A 57 -0.11 13.17 -5.66
N ALA A 58 0.94 13.86 -6.06
CA ALA A 58 1.55 13.69 -7.37
C ALA A 58 2.43 12.43 -7.36
N GLY A 59 2.06 11.42 -8.14
CA GLY A 59 2.87 10.22 -8.32
C GLY A 59 4.26 10.60 -8.88
N ALA A 60 5.31 9.97 -8.36
CA ALA A 60 6.63 10.07 -8.97
C ALA A 60 6.66 9.26 -10.27
N ASP A 61 7.34 9.77 -11.28
CA ASP A 61 7.69 8.97 -12.45
C ASP A 61 8.74 7.93 -12.02
N VAL A 62 8.32 6.67 -11.93
CA VAL A 62 9.17 5.57 -11.47
C VAL A 62 10.33 5.33 -12.43
N ALA A 63 10.13 5.49 -13.74
CA ALA A 63 11.22 5.33 -14.72
C ALA A 63 12.30 6.40 -14.50
N GLN A 64 11.89 7.64 -14.30
CA GLN A 64 12.81 8.74 -14.00
C GLN A 64 13.52 8.51 -12.65
N PHE A 65 12.79 8.04 -11.63
CA PHE A 65 13.37 7.73 -10.31
C PHE A 65 14.44 6.63 -10.39
N LEU A 66 14.16 5.57 -11.15
CA LEU A 66 15.09 4.44 -11.33
C LEU A 66 16.29 4.83 -12.18
N GLY A 67 16.11 5.75 -13.14
CA GLY A 67 17.21 6.16 -14.03
C GLY A 67 17.89 4.97 -14.71
N PRO A 68 19.23 4.84 -14.63
CA PRO A 68 19.96 3.73 -15.25
C PRO A 68 19.61 2.34 -14.72
N PHE A 69 19.04 2.23 -13.50
CA PHE A 69 18.60 0.96 -12.95
C PHE A 69 17.35 0.41 -13.64
N ASP A 70 16.60 1.25 -14.34
CA ASP A 70 15.40 0.83 -15.04
C ASP A 70 15.68 -0.25 -16.08
N ASP A 71 16.69 -0.02 -16.90
CA ASP A 71 17.13 -1.00 -17.92
C ASP A 71 17.68 -2.29 -17.29
N ALA A 72 18.44 -2.17 -16.21
CA ALA A 72 18.97 -3.32 -15.48
C ALA A 72 17.86 -4.18 -14.89
N LEU A 73 16.81 -3.57 -14.31
CA LEU A 73 15.65 -4.28 -13.78
C LEU A 73 14.82 -4.94 -14.88
N ALA A 74 14.71 -4.31 -16.05
CA ALA A 74 14.02 -4.90 -17.19
C ALA A 74 14.66 -6.24 -17.62
N LEU A 75 15.99 -6.35 -17.56
CA LEU A 75 16.72 -7.58 -17.91
C LEU A 75 16.42 -8.74 -16.96
N LEU A 76 16.03 -8.46 -15.70
CA LEU A 76 15.73 -9.49 -14.70
C LEU A 76 14.38 -10.17 -14.93
N GLN A 77 13.48 -9.59 -15.73
CA GLN A 77 12.16 -10.14 -16.05
C GLN A 77 11.38 -10.58 -14.78
N LEU A 78 11.42 -9.77 -13.72
CA LEU A 78 10.87 -10.13 -12.41
C LEU A 78 9.38 -10.52 -12.45
N GLY A 79 8.61 -9.93 -13.37
CA GLY A 79 7.19 -10.26 -13.57
C GLY A 79 6.94 -11.70 -14.04
N GLU A 80 7.95 -12.34 -14.64
CA GLU A 80 7.87 -13.73 -15.12
C GLU A 80 8.30 -14.75 -14.05
N LEU A 81 8.91 -14.26 -12.95
CA LEU A 81 9.41 -15.13 -11.89
C LEU A 81 8.27 -15.69 -11.04
N ARG A 82 8.45 -16.92 -10.59
CA ARG A 82 7.54 -17.58 -9.64
C ARG A 82 8.28 -17.89 -8.35
N LEU A 83 7.56 -17.76 -7.23
CA LEU A 83 8.11 -18.12 -5.92
C LEU A 83 8.48 -19.61 -5.91
N HIS A 84 9.77 -19.91 -5.85
CA HIS A 84 10.29 -21.28 -5.74
C HIS A 84 10.32 -21.75 -4.27
N ARG A 85 10.82 -20.89 -3.35
CA ARG A 85 10.99 -21.27 -1.94
C ARG A 85 10.89 -20.03 -1.05
N ARG A 86 10.25 -20.20 0.10
CA ARG A 86 10.30 -19.22 1.20
C ARG A 86 11.04 -19.85 2.39
N SER A 87 11.96 -19.11 2.97
CA SER A 87 12.60 -19.46 4.24
C SER A 87 12.52 -18.26 5.18
N SER A 88 12.41 -18.53 6.47
CA SER A 88 12.47 -17.51 7.52
C SER A 88 13.58 -17.85 8.50
N LEU A 89 14.31 -16.83 8.92
CA LEU A 89 15.35 -16.93 9.95
C LEU A 89 14.98 -15.98 11.08
N THR A 90 14.92 -16.50 12.28
CA THR A 90 14.76 -15.69 13.49
C THR A 90 16.08 -15.67 14.22
N ALA A 91 16.64 -14.48 14.42
CA ALA A 91 17.85 -14.28 15.21
C ALA A 91 17.52 -13.43 16.44
N ALA A 92 18.02 -13.82 17.59
CA ALA A 92 17.99 -12.99 18.79
C ALA A 92 19.13 -11.97 18.70
N CYS A 93 18.78 -10.68 18.87
CA CYS A 93 19.73 -9.56 18.92
C CYS A 93 19.86 -9.09 20.36
#